data_19a35e6ae24049362c610ce2d1ddad1e
#
_entry.id   19a35e6ae24049362c610ce2d1ddad1e
#
_cell.length_a   1.000
_cell.length_b   1.000
_cell.length_c   1.000
_cell.angle_alpha   90.00
_cell.angle_beta   90.00
_cell.angle_gamma   90.00
#
_symmetry.space_group_name_H-M   'P 1'
#
loop_
_entity.id
_entity.type
_entity.pdbx_description
1 polymer ?
#
loop_
_entity_poly.entity_id
_entity_poly.type
_entity_poly.pdbx_seq_one_letter_code
_entity_poly.pdbx_strand_id
1 'polypeptide(L)'
;MSTSSSHRVAVVTGAGSGIGRACAIALAQAGYAVVLAGRRADALQETASAAGGGERLLAAPTDVTQPAQVDALFAAALARFGRVDLLFNNAGISANGIAFEDLTHDTWRSVVDVNLTGMFLCAQGAFRAMKAQSPRGGRIINNGSISAHAPRPDSAPYTATKHAVTGLTKSISLDGRAYDIACGQIDIGNAVTQMAARMTKGVKQANGAIAAEAMLDVARVAGAVVHMAALPLEANVQFMTLMATKMPFVGRG
;
A
#
# COMPACT_ATOMS: atom_id res chain seq x y z
N MET A 1 8.55 -36.09 9.41
CA MET A 1 8.67 -35.33 8.16
C MET A 1 7.56 -34.29 8.15
N SER A 2 7.87 -33.06 8.52
CA SER A 2 6.88 -31.95 8.54
C SER A 2 6.59 -31.57 7.10
N THR A 3 5.38 -31.81 6.62
CA THR A 3 4.87 -31.25 5.36
C THR A 3 4.71 -29.75 5.57
N SER A 4 5.77 -29.00 5.30
CA SER A 4 5.67 -27.55 5.19
C SER A 4 4.78 -27.27 3.97
N SER A 5 3.48 -27.08 4.20
CA SER A 5 2.61 -26.46 3.21
C SER A 5 3.13 -25.05 3.00
N SER A 6 3.90 -24.85 1.93
CA SER A 6 4.49 -23.55 1.62
C SER A 6 3.41 -22.58 1.19
N HIS A 7 2.80 -21.90 2.17
CA HIS A 7 1.90 -20.78 1.87
C HIS A 7 2.71 -19.64 1.23
N ARG A 8 2.14 -18.98 0.23
CA ARG A 8 2.67 -17.70 -0.24
C ARG A 8 2.61 -16.69 0.91
N VAL A 9 3.63 -15.86 1.04
CA VAL A 9 3.80 -14.92 2.14
C VAL A 9 3.61 -13.50 1.65
N ALA A 10 2.70 -12.77 2.27
CA ALA A 10 2.44 -11.37 1.97
C ALA A 10 2.87 -10.46 3.14
N VAL A 11 3.58 -9.40 2.84
CA VAL A 11 3.83 -8.28 3.76
C VAL A 11 2.88 -7.14 3.39
N VAL A 12 2.10 -6.64 4.36
CA VAL A 12 1.16 -5.52 4.16
C VAL A 12 1.55 -4.38 5.08
N THR A 13 1.97 -3.24 4.52
CA THR A 13 2.27 -2.06 5.31
C THR A 13 1.01 -1.21 5.54
N GLY A 14 0.91 -0.55 6.71
CA GLY A 14 -0.31 0.15 7.11
C GLY A 14 -1.49 -0.79 7.37
N ALA A 15 -1.22 -2.04 7.79
CA ALA A 15 -2.21 -3.10 7.96
C ALA A 15 -3.20 -2.89 9.12
N GLY A 16 -2.95 -1.92 10.00
CA GLY A 16 -3.79 -1.70 11.18
C GLY A 16 -5.13 -0.99 10.92
N SER A 17 -5.40 -0.47 9.72
CA SER A 17 -6.67 0.24 9.42
C SER A 17 -6.95 0.35 7.92
N GLY A 18 -8.17 0.77 7.58
CA GLY A 18 -8.57 1.16 6.24
C GLY A 18 -8.25 0.13 5.16
N ILE A 19 -7.65 0.58 4.06
CA ILE A 19 -7.29 -0.26 2.90
C ILE A 19 -6.32 -1.37 3.29
N GLY A 20 -5.28 -1.05 4.10
CA GLY A 20 -4.29 -2.03 4.52
C GLY A 20 -4.90 -3.18 5.33
N ARG A 21 -5.81 -2.87 6.28
CA ARG A 21 -6.56 -3.88 7.05
C ARG A 21 -7.41 -4.76 6.12
N ALA A 22 -8.19 -4.15 5.24
CA ALA A 22 -9.06 -4.89 4.33
C ALA A 22 -8.27 -5.81 3.39
N CYS A 23 -7.16 -5.32 2.83
CA CYS A 23 -6.28 -6.11 1.97
C CYS A 23 -5.59 -7.25 2.74
N ALA A 24 -5.14 -7.01 3.98
CA ALA A 24 -4.51 -8.04 4.81
C ALA A 24 -5.49 -9.19 5.11
N ILE A 25 -6.74 -8.86 5.47
CA ILE A 25 -7.80 -9.84 5.71
C ILE A 25 -8.09 -10.64 4.43
N ALA A 26 -8.27 -9.97 3.29
CA ALA A 26 -8.57 -10.63 2.03
C ALA A 26 -7.43 -11.53 1.53
N LEU A 27 -6.17 -11.13 1.72
CA LEU A 27 -5.00 -11.95 1.40
C LEU A 27 -4.91 -13.20 2.30
N ALA A 28 -5.20 -13.07 3.60
CA ALA A 28 -5.26 -14.21 4.51
C ALA A 28 -6.36 -15.20 4.09
N GLN A 29 -7.55 -14.70 3.71
CA GLN A 29 -8.66 -15.51 3.17
C GLN A 29 -8.31 -16.17 1.83
N ALA A 30 -7.48 -15.52 1.00
CA ALA A 30 -6.94 -16.07 -0.23
C ALA A 30 -5.79 -17.10 -0.01
N GLY A 31 -5.48 -17.44 1.24
CA GLY A 31 -4.52 -18.50 1.59
C GLY A 31 -3.09 -18.03 1.83
N TYR A 32 -2.81 -16.73 1.85
CA TYR A 32 -1.49 -16.22 2.21
C TYR A 32 -1.22 -16.34 3.71
N ALA A 33 0.04 -16.56 4.07
CA ALA A 33 0.55 -16.13 5.35
C ALA A 33 0.79 -14.61 5.28
N VAL A 34 0.37 -13.84 6.28
CA VAL A 34 0.39 -12.38 6.20
C VAL A 34 1.16 -11.76 7.36
N VAL A 35 2.16 -10.96 7.03
CA VAL A 35 2.87 -10.09 7.96
C VAL A 35 2.19 -8.71 7.96
N LEU A 36 1.65 -8.35 9.10
CA LEU A 36 0.89 -7.12 9.33
C LEU A 36 1.83 -6.05 9.88
N ALA A 37 2.25 -5.10 9.04
CA ALA A 37 3.15 -4.03 9.44
C ALA A 37 2.43 -2.70 9.67
N GLY A 38 2.78 -1.99 10.74
CA GLY A 38 2.25 -0.69 11.09
C GLY A 38 2.66 -0.28 12.50
N ARG A 39 2.48 0.98 12.88
CA ARG A 39 3.00 1.51 14.15
C ARG A 39 2.25 1.04 15.40
N ARG A 40 0.95 0.76 15.29
CA ARG A 40 0.08 0.45 16.44
C ARG A 40 -0.10 -1.06 16.58
N ALA A 41 0.52 -1.63 17.61
CA ALA A 41 0.48 -3.07 17.85
C ALA A 41 -0.94 -3.60 18.10
N ASP A 42 -1.77 -2.86 18.86
CA ASP A 42 -3.17 -3.16 19.12
C ASP A 42 -4.01 -3.28 17.84
N ALA A 43 -3.89 -2.29 16.94
CA ALA A 43 -4.60 -2.30 15.67
C ALA A 43 -4.15 -3.42 14.72
N LEU A 44 -2.88 -3.83 14.79
CA LEU A 44 -2.38 -5.00 14.05
C LEU A 44 -2.96 -6.29 14.62
N GLN A 45 -3.04 -6.40 15.95
CA GLN A 45 -3.63 -7.56 16.61
C GLN A 45 -5.13 -7.70 16.33
N GLU A 46 -5.88 -6.57 16.31
CA GLU A 46 -7.27 -6.55 15.86
C GLU A 46 -7.41 -7.04 14.41
N THR A 47 -6.51 -6.61 13.52
CA THR A 47 -6.51 -7.07 12.13
C THR A 47 -6.20 -8.56 12.04
N ALA A 48 -5.23 -9.07 12.81
CA ALA A 48 -4.91 -10.49 12.88
C ALA A 48 -6.13 -11.31 13.34
N SER A 49 -6.81 -10.87 14.40
CA SER A 49 -8.02 -11.53 14.90
C SER A 49 -9.14 -11.54 13.86
N ALA A 50 -9.38 -10.41 13.19
CA ALA A 50 -10.38 -10.29 12.12
C ALA A 50 -10.06 -11.13 10.87
N ALA A 51 -8.78 -11.43 10.63
CA ALA A 51 -8.31 -12.32 9.56
C ALA A 51 -8.38 -13.81 9.92
N GLY A 52 -8.93 -14.16 11.08
CA GLY A 52 -9.10 -15.53 11.58
C GLY A 52 -8.02 -15.99 12.54
N GLY A 53 -7.06 -15.15 12.89
CA GLY A 53 -5.98 -15.48 13.83
C GLY A 53 -5.05 -16.61 13.32
N GLY A 54 -4.29 -17.20 14.24
CA GLY A 54 -3.50 -18.39 14.00
C GLY A 54 -2.09 -18.14 13.45
N GLU A 55 -1.39 -19.24 13.19
CA GLU A 55 0.06 -19.24 12.91
C GLU A 55 0.46 -18.59 11.58
N ARG A 56 -0.48 -18.38 10.67
CA ARG A 56 -0.25 -17.73 9.37
C ARG A 56 -0.23 -16.20 9.44
N LEU A 57 -0.45 -15.62 10.62
CA LEU A 57 -0.48 -14.18 10.81
C LEU A 57 0.63 -13.75 11.75
N LEU A 58 1.37 -12.71 11.37
CA LEU A 58 2.44 -12.12 12.16
C LEU A 58 2.20 -10.61 12.28
N ALA A 59 1.86 -10.14 13.47
CA ALA A 59 1.85 -8.70 13.77
C ALA A 59 3.29 -8.22 14.01
N ALA A 60 3.74 -7.25 13.21
CA ALA A 60 5.07 -6.68 13.26
C ALA A 60 4.98 -5.15 13.41
N PRO A 61 4.99 -4.61 14.62
CA PRO A 61 5.01 -3.17 14.84
C PRO A 61 6.20 -2.52 14.13
N THR A 62 5.91 -1.61 13.19
CA THR A 62 6.93 -1.05 12.30
C THR A 62 6.57 0.39 11.94
N ASP A 63 7.49 1.32 12.15
CA ASP A 63 7.49 2.62 11.50
C ASP A 63 8.31 2.54 10.21
N VAL A 64 7.63 2.68 9.07
CA VAL A 64 8.27 2.55 7.75
C VAL A 64 9.26 3.66 7.45
N THR A 65 9.28 4.75 8.22
CA THR A 65 10.27 5.83 8.10
C THR A 65 11.61 5.50 8.75
N GLN A 66 11.69 4.40 9.52
CA GLN A 66 12.87 3.97 10.25
C GLN A 66 13.54 2.77 9.55
N PRO A 67 14.70 2.94 8.89
CA PRO A 67 15.35 1.85 8.15
C PRO A 67 15.56 0.58 8.98
N ALA A 68 16.03 0.72 10.23
CA ALA A 68 16.28 -0.41 11.11
C ALA A 68 15.00 -1.20 11.44
N GLN A 69 13.83 -0.53 11.55
CA GLN A 69 12.56 -1.21 11.80
C GLN A 69 12.06 -1.93 10.53
N VAL A 70 12.31 -1.36 9.36
CA VAL A 70 12.01 -2.03 8.08
C VAL A 70 12.89 -3.26 7.89
N ASP A 71 14.18 -3.17 8.19
CA ASP A 71 15.08 -4.34 8.15
C ASP A 71 14.61 -5.44 9.12
N ALA A 72 14.22 -5.07 10.34
CA ALA A 72 13.67 -6.00 11.34
C ALA A 72 12.34 -6.64 10.87
N LEU A 73 11.47 -5.90 10.18
CA LEU A 73 10.23 -6.40 9.59
C LEU A 73 10.50 -7.56 8.62
N PHE A 74 11.40 -7.36 7.65
CA PHE A 74 11.73 -8.40 6.67
C PHE A 74 12.49 -9.55 7.30
N ALA A 75 13.38 -9.31 8.26
CA ALA A 75 14.04 -10.36 9.03
C ALA A 75 13.02 -11.24 9.78
N ALA A 76 12.02 -10.64 10.44
CA ALA A 76 10.95 -11.36 11.12
C ALA A 76 10.07 -12.17 10.15
N ALA A 77 9.74 -11.60 8.97
CA ALA A 77 9.01 -12.31 7.93
C ALA A 77 9.76 -13.56 7.44
N LEU A 78 11.06 -13.42 7.15
CA LEU A 78 11.92 -14.52 6.71
C LEU A 78 12.14 -15.56 7.81
N ALA A 79 12.37 -15.14 9.05
CA ALA A 79 12.53 -16.06 10.19
C ALA A 79 11.25 -16.89 10.45
N ARG A 80 10.07 -16.28 10.30
CA ARG A 80 8.79 -16.94 10.57
C ARG A 80 8.30 -17.81 9.42
N PHE A 81 8.47 -17.38 8.17
CA PHE A 81 7.84 -17.98 6.99
C PHE A 81 8.82 -18.43 5.92
N GLY A 82 10.11 -18.07 6.02
CA GLY A 82 11.17 -18.47 5.11
C GLY A 82 11.23 -17.71 3.78
N ARG A 83 10.20 -16.89 3.46
CA ARG A 83 10.10 -16.20 2.17
C ARG A 83 9.20 -14.97 2.22
N VAL A 84 9.23 -14.18 1.15
CA VAL A 84 8.29 -13.07 0.88
C VAL A 84 7.87 -13.15 -0.59
N ASP A 85 6.58 -13.41 -0.85
CA ASP A 85 6.04 -13.53 -2.22
C ASP A 85 5.34 -12.28 -2.69
N LEU A 86 4.81 -11.50 -1.75
CA LEU A 86 4.06 -10.27 -2.02
C LEU A 86 4.44 -9.18 -1.02
N LEU A 87 4.66 -7.97 -1.51
CA LEU A 87 4.57 -6.75 -0.72
C LEU A 87 3.39 -5.92 -1.22
N PHE A 88 2.38 -5.68 -0.36
CA PHE A 88 1.44 -4.59 -0.56
C PHE A 88 1.92 -3.36 0.21
N ASN A 89 2.53 -2.44 -0.50
CA ASN A 89 3.21 -1.26 0.01
C ASN A 89 2.20 -0.11 0.14
N ASN A 90 1.47 -0.10 1.27
CA ASN A 90 0.27 0.71 1.43
C ASN A 90 0.38 1.80 2.50
N ALA A 91 1.35 1.72 3.42
CA ALA A 91 1.50 2.74 4.45
C ALA A 91 1.55 4.15 3.84
N GLY A 92 0.74 5.06 4.37
CA GLY A 92 0.67 6.42 3.86
C GLY A 92 -0.15 7.32 4.77
N ILE A 93 0.13 8.62 4.66
CA ILE A 93 -0.60 9.69 5.33
C ILE A 93 -0.99 10.76 4.33
N SER A 94 -1.93 11.62 4.69
CA SER A 94 -2.29 12.80 3.91
C SER A 94 -2.24 14.06 4.76
N ALA A 95 -1.86 15.17 4.13
CA ALA A 95 -1.91 16.51 4.71
C ALA A 95 -2.73 17.44 3.79
N ASN A 96 -3.89 16.94 3.32
CA ASN A 96 -4.73 17.69 2.41
C ASN A 96 -5.57 18.73 3.17
N GLY A 97 -5.93 19.83 2.51
CA GLY A 97 -6.74 20.91 3.06
C GLY A 97 -5.93 21.99 3.77
N ILE A 98 -4.61 22.03 3.49
CA ILE A 98 -3.72 23.12 3.90
C ILE A 98 -3.41 23.92 2.63
N ALA A 99 -3.64 25.23 2.66
CA ALA A 99 -3.28 26.11 1.55
C ALA A 99 -1.76 26.03 1.28
N PHE A 100 -1.38 26.20 0.03
CA PHE A 100 0.01 25.98 -0.36
C PHE A 100 1.00 26.87 0.39
N GLU A 101 0.64 28.14 0.60
CA GLU A 101 1.42 29.13 1.34
C GLU A 101 1.52 28.85 2.84
N ASP A 102 0.55 28.12 3.42
CA ASP A 102 0.52 27.77 4.86
C ASP A 102 1.15 26.41 5.15
N LEU A 103 1.61 25.70 4.12
CA LEU A 103 2.18 24.37 4.26
C LEU A 103 3.56 24.44 4.93
N THR A 104 3.66 23.92 6.17
CA THR A 104 4.93 23.90 6.88
C THR A 104 5.90 22.89 6.30
N HIS A 105 7.21 23.15 6.43
CA HIS A 105 8.27 22.23 6.02
C HIS A 105 8.16 20.87 6.73
N ASP A 106 7.78 20.86 8.02
CA ASP A 106 7.61 19.62 8.78
C ASP A 106 6.43 18.77 8.28
N THR A 107 5.32 19.42 7.90
CA THR A 107 4.20 18.72 7.25
C THR A 107 4.62 18.12 5.91
N TRP A 108 5.33 18.89 5.08
CA TRP A 108 5.89 18.40 3.82
C TRP A 108 6.77 17.18 4.05
N ARG A 109 7.76 17.28 4.95
CA ARG A 109 8.71 16.20 5.25
C ARG A 109 8.01 14.96 5.76
N SER A 110 7.07 15.11 6.71
CA SER A 110 6.36 13.96 7.26
C SER A 110 5.61 13.15 6.19
N VAL A 111 5.00 13.83 5.20
CA VAL A 111 4.32 13.15 4.08
C VAL A 111 5.33 12.48 3.15
N VAL A 112 6.44 13.14 2.83
CA VAL A 112 7.53 12.56 2.00
C VAL A 112 8.14 11.35 2.69
N ASP A 113 8.43 11.45 3.99
CA ASP A 113 9.08 10.38 4.75
C ASP A 113 8.22 9.12 4.79
N VAL A 114 6.91 9.25 5.00
CA VAL A 114 6.02 8.07 5.03
C VAL A 114 5.69 7.57 3.63
N ASN A 115 5.22 8.46 2.73
CA ASN A 115 4.60 8.05 1.46
C ASN A 115 5.62 7.69 0.38
N LEU A 116 6.84 8.21 0.46
CA LEU A 116 7.88 8.00 -0.55
C LEU A 116 9.08 7.28 0.04
N THR A 117 9.76 7.84 1.04
CA THR A 117 10.95 7.23 1.65
C THR A 117 10.60 5.88 2.29
N GLY A 118 9.53 5.82 3.08
CA GLY A 118 9.07 4.58 3.71
C GLY A 118 8.64 3.52 2.70
N MET A 119 7.97 3.94 1.61
CA MET A 119 7.61 3.04 0.52
C MET A 119 8.86 2.49 -0.19
N PHE A 120 9.85 3.33 -0.45
CA PHE A 120 11.14 2.92 -1.01
C PHE A 120 11.85 1.90 -0.11
N LEU A 121 11.97 2.18 1.19
CA LEU A 121 12.62 1.27 2.15
C LEU A 121 11.94 -0.11 2.18
N CYS A 122 10.62 -0.14 2.26
CA CYS A 122 9.87 -1.39 2.25
C CYS A 122 10.01 -2.14 0.91
N ALA A 123 9.97 -1.42 -0.23
CA ALA A 123 10.20 -2.03 -1.53
C ALA A 123 11.63 -2.61 -1.65
N GLN A 124 12.63 -1.91 -1.15
CA GLN A 124 14.02 -2.38 -1.13
C GLN A 124 14.19 -3.64 -0.27
N GLY A 125 13.58 -3.67 0.93
CA GLY A 125 13.59 -4.85 1.80
C GLY A 125 12.93 -6.07 1.14
N ALA A 126 11.75 -5.88 0.54
CA ALA A 126 11.08 -6.94 -0.22
C ALA A 126 11.91 -7.41 -1.41
N PHE A 127 12.47 -6.49 -2.18
CA PHE A 127 13.32 -6.80 -3.34
C PHE A 127 14.53 -7.66 -2.95
N ARG A 128 15.20 -7.31 -1.86
CA ARG A 128 16.33 -8.12 -1.33
C ARG A 128 15.88 -9.53 -0.97
N ALA A 129 14.76 -9.69 -0.26
CA ALA A 129 14.21 -10.98 0.12
C ALA A 129 13.85 -11.81 -1.12
N MET A 130 13.06 -11.24 -2.05
CA MET A 130 12.58 -11.91 -3.28
C MET A 130 13.72 -12.32 -4.22
N LYS A 131 14.81 -11.52 -4.26
CA LYS A 131 16.00 -11.85 -5.05
C LYS A 131 16.82 -13.00 -4.46
N ALA A 132 16.91 -13.07 -3.13
CA ALA A 132 17.77 -14.02 -2.41
C ALA A 132 17.09 -15.38 -2.15
N GLN A 133 15.76 -15.46 -2.12
CA GLN A 133 15.02 -16.69 -1.81
C GLN A 133 15.05 -17.73 -2.93
N SER A 134 14.69 -19.00 -2.60
CA SER A 134 14.52 -20.08 -3.58
C SER A 134 13.12 -20.71 -3.42
N PRO A 135 12.31 -20.84 -4.50
CA PRO A 135 12.54 -20.17 -5.79
C PRO A 135 12.55 -18.66 -5.62
N ARG A 136 13.37 -17.95 -6.41
CA ARG A 136 13.45 -16.49 -6.42
C ARG A 136 12.20 -15.88 -7.06
N GLY A 137 12.04 -14.59 -6.89
CA GLY A 137 10.94 -13.83 -7.48
C GLY A 137 9.86 -13.47 -6.47
N GLY A 138 8.93 -12.66 -6.90
CA GLY A 138 7.82 -12.16 -6.08
C GLY A 138 7.13 -10.94 -6.71
N ARG A 139 6.20 -10.35 -6.00
CA ARG A 139 5.42 -9.22 -6.48
C ARG A 139 5.40 -8.07 -5.49
N ILE A 140 5.61 -6.86 -5.99
CA ILE A 140 5.44 -5.61 -5.25
C ILE A 140 4.24 -4.87 -5.84
N ILE A 141 3.27 -4.52 -5.00
CA ILE A 141 2.13 -3.69 -5.39
C ILE A 141 2.21 -2.40 -4.57
N ASN A 142 2.50 -1.29 -5.23
CA ASN A 142 2.52 0.02 -4.59
C ASN A 142 1.11 0.64 -4.58
N ASN A 143 0.68 1.12 -3.43
CA ASN A 143 -0.56 1.87 -3.31
C ASN A 143 -0.34 3.31 -3.79
N GLY A 144 -0.72 3.57 -5.02
CA GLY A 144 -0.75 4.89 -5.63
C GLY A 144 -1.97 5.71 -5.21
N SER A 145 -2.46 6.49 -6.13
CA SER A 145 -3.69 7.28 -6.01
C SER A 145 -4.02 7.89 -7.37
N ILE A 146 -5.27 8.21 -7.63
CA ILE A 146 -5.63 9.11 -8.74
C ILE A 146 -4.92 10.46 -8.66
N SER A 147 -4.45 10.87 -7.46
CA SER A 147 -3.58 12.04 -7.28
C SER A 147 -2.19 11.88 -7.91
N ALA A 148 -1.84 10.69 -8.41
CA ALA A 148 -0.66 10.48 -9.26
C ALA A 148 -0.87 10.98 -10.70
N HIS A 149 -2.10 11.36 -11.07
CA HIS A 149 -2.48 11.81 -12.41
C HIS A 149 -3.06 13.22 -12.41
N ALA A 150 -3.92 13.54 -11.44
CA ALA A 150 -4.57 14.83 -11.31
C ALA A 150 -4.62 15.29 -9.85
N PRO A 151 -4.11 16.49 -9.53
CA PRO A 151 -4.10 17.02 -8.17
C PRO A 151 -5.50 17.41 -7.71
N ARG A 152 -5.65 17.56 -6.39
CA ARG A 152 -6.75 18.30 -5.76
C ARG A 152 -6.24 19.61 -5.21
N PRO A 153 -7.08 20.62 -5.04
CA PRO A 153 -6.70 21.80 -4.26
C PRO A 153 -6.14 21.40 -2.89
N ASP A 154 -5.18 22.14 -2.39
CA ASP A 154 -4.61 22.02 -1.06
C ASP A 154 -4.06 20.61 -0.75
N SER A 155 -3.38 19.97 -1.72
CA SER A 155 -2.87 18.60 -1.61
C SER A 155 -1.42 18.41 -2.06
N ALA A 156 -0.62 19.47 -2.10
CA ALA A 156 0.71 19.48 -2.70
C ALA A 156 1.62 18.33 -2.25
N PRO A 157 1.86 18.05 -0.94
CA PRO A 157 2.79 17.00 -0.53
C PRO A 157 2.27 15.61 -0.90
N TYR A 158 0.98 15.38 -0.76
CA TYR A 158 0.37 14.10 -1.13
C TYR A 158 0.45 13.86 -2.63
N THR A 159 0.07 14.85 -3.43
CA THR A 159 0.13 14.80 -4.90
C THR A 159 1.57 14.56 -5.38
N ALA A 160 2.54 15.32 -4.87
CA ALA A 160 3.94 15.16 -5.23
C ALA A 160 4.46 13.74 -4.93
N THR A 161 4.16 13.22 -3.73
CA THR A 161 4.58 11.86 -3.37
C THR A 161 3.93 10.79 -4.23
N LYS A 162 2.64 10.93 -4.59
CA LYS A 162 1.95 9.94 -5.43
C LYS A 162 2.43 9.96 -6.89
N HIS A 163 2.83 11.12 -7.44
CA HIS A 163 3.55 11.18 -8.72
C HIS A 163 4.92 10.50 -8.64
N ALA A 164 5.68 10.74 -7.56
CA ALA A 164 6.98 10.11 -7.36
C ALA A 164 6.89 8.58 -7.22
N VAL A 165 5.83 8.05 -6.58
CA VAL A 165 5.55 6.60 -6.50
C VAL A 165 5.40 5.98 -7.88
N THR A 166 4.82 6.69 -8.86
CA THR A 166 4.72 6.21 -10.25
C THR A 166 6.12 6.00 -10.88
N GLY A 167 7.04 6.94 -10.66
CA GLY A 167 8.44 6.81 -11.09
C GLY A 167 9.13 5.62 -10.39
N LEU A 168 8.98 5.52 -9.06
CA LEU A 168 9.53 4.42 -8.27
C LEU A 168 9.02 3.05 -8.75
N THR A 169 7.71 2.92 -9.01
CA THR A 169 7.11 1.69 -9.53
C THR A 169 7.71 1.26 -10.86
N LYS A 170 7.90 2.21 -11.79
CA LYS A 170 8.51 1.93 -13.10
C LYS A 170 9.97 1.47 -12.96
N SER A 171 10.74 2.10 -12.08
CA SER A 171 12.14 1.75 -11.82
C SER A 171 12.25 0.34 -11.23
N ILE A 172 11.49 0.04 -10.17
CA ILE A 172 11.47 -1.29 -9.56
C ILE A 172 11.03 -2.37 -10.57
N SER A 173 10.03 -2.07 -11.42
CA SER A 173 9.58 -3.00 -12.47
C SER A 173 10.68 -3.30 -13.49
N LEU A 174 11.50 -2.30 -13.84
CA LEU A 174 12.63 -2.49 -14.75
C LEU A 174 13.73 -3.32 -14.11
N ASP A 175 14.15 -2.95 -12.89
CA ASP A 175 15.26 -3.59 -12.18
C ASP A 175 14.91 -5.03 -11.74
N GLY A 176 13.62 -5.30 -11.50
CA GLY A 176 13.11 -6.60 -11.06
C GLY A 176 13.12 -7.70 -12.12
N ARG A 177 13.13 -7.36 -13.41
CA ARG A 177 12.98 -8.30 -14.52
C ARG A 177 13.99 -9.46 -14.49
N ALA A 178 15.25 -9.18 -14.19
CA ALA A 178 16.31 -10.19 -14.11
C ALA A 178 16.15 -11.18 -12.95
N TYR A 179 15.21 -10.91 -12.02
CA TYR A 179 15.03 -11.65 -10.77
C TYR A 179 13.62 -12.20 -10.58
N ASP A 180 12.79 -12.19 -11.63
CA ASP A 180 11.39 -12.59 -11.59
C ASP A 180 10.56 -11.79 -10.55
N ILE A 181 10.93 -10.52 -10.36
CA ILE A 181 10.22 -9.60 -9.46
C ILE A 181 9.33 -8.68 -10.29
N ALA A 182 8.01 -8.87 -10.15
CA ALA A 182 7.02 -8.01 -10.77
C ALA A 182 6.73 -6.81 -9.85
N CYS A 183 6.64 -5.61 -10.43
CA CYS A 183 6.18 -4.43 -9.68
C CYS A 183 5.07 -3.73 -10.44
N GLY A 184 3.97 -3.44 -9.74
CA GLY A 184 2.83 -2.70 -10.26
C GLY A 184 2.30 -1.71 -9.24
N GLN A 185 1.37 -0.87 -9.69
CA GLN A 185 0.74 0.17 -8.88
C GLN A 185 -0.77 0.10 -9.02
N ILE A 186 -1.47 0.27 -7.90
CA ILE A 186 -2.91 0.47 -7.89
C ILE A 186 -3.22 1.91 -7.49
N ASP A 187 -3.83 2.69 -8.41
CA ASP A 187 -4.24 4.06 -8.18
C ASP A 187 -5.69 4.10 -7.71
N ILE A 188 -5.85 4.35 -6.42
CA ILE A 188 -7.16 4.27 -5.76
C ILE A 188 -7.77 5.68 -5.67
N GLY A 189 -9.05 5.78 -6.01
CA GLY A 189 -9.87 6.96 -5.76
C GLY A 189 -10.27 7.06 -4.28
N ASN A 190 -11.41 7.73 -4.00
CA ASN A 190 -11.93 7.85 -2.64
C ASN A 190 -12.42 6.48 -2.13
N ALA A 191 -11.70 5.86 -1.22
CA ALA A 191 -12.13 4.66 -0.52
C ALA A 191 -12.66 5.00 0.88
N VAL A 192 -13.67 4.28 1.35
CA VAL A 192 -14.28 4.49 2.69
C VAL A 192 -13.25 4.12 3.77
N THR A 193 -12.56 5.12 4.28
CA THR A 193 -11.55 5.00 5.35
C THR A 193 -11.64 6.20 6.28
N GLN A 194 -11.05 6.13 7.47
CA GLN A 194 -10.93 7.29 8.35
C GLN A 194 -10.20 8.46 7.67
N MET A 195 -9.16 8.17 6.87
CA MET A 195 -8.42 9.19 6.11
C MET A 195 -9.31 9.94 5.11
N ALA A 196 -10.26 9.26 4.51
CA ALA A 196 -11.14 9.82 3.49
C ALA A 196 -12.51 10.25 4.01
N ALA A 197 -12.80 10.13 5.31
CA ALA A 197 -14.13 10.40 5.89
C ALA A 197 -14.65 11.84 5.59
N ARG A 198 -13.75 12.82 5.47
CA ARG A 198 -14.11 14.18 5.10
C ARG A 198 -14.68 14.31 3.68
N MET A 199 -14.38 13.37 2.77
CA MET A 199 -14.86 13.42 1.39
C MET A 199 -16.39 13.33 1.31
N THR A 200 -17.03 12.66 2.27
CA THR A 200 -18.49 12.56 2.34
C THR A 200 -19.14 13.85 2.84
N LYS A 201 -18.42 14.70 3.57
CA LYS A 201 -18.91 15.98 4.08
C LYS A 201 -18.69 17.14 3.10
N GLY A 202 -17.85 16.96 2.11
CA GLY A 202 -17.48 17.94 1.11
C GLY A 202 -16.00 18.31 1.14
N VAL A 203 -15.43 18.42 -0.03
CA VAL A 203 -14.06 18.88 -0.27
C VAL A 203 -14.01 19.92 -1.36
N LYS A 204 -13.00 20.79 -1.31
CA LYS A 204 -12.78 21.85 -2.29
C LYS A 204 -12.54 21.24 -3.68
N GLN A 205 -13.32 21.69 -4.63
CA GLN A 205 -13.22 21.32 -6.04
C GLN A 205 -12.31 22.30 -6.81
N ALA A 206 -11.95 21.96 -8.04
CA ALA A 206 -11.07 22.79 -8.86
C ALA A 206 -11.63 24.20 -9.10
N ASN A 207 -12.95 24.34 -9.19
CA ASN A 207 -13.66 25.64 -9.33
C ASN A 207 -13.88 26.36 -7.99
N GLY A 208 -13.31 25.86 -6.88
CA GLY A 208 -13.46 26.46 -5.54
C GLY A 208 -14.72 26.04 -4.77
N ALA A 209 -15.70 25.42 -5.40
CA ALA A 209 -16.90 24.93 -4.71
C ALA A 209 -16.56 23.81 -3.71
N ILE A 210 -17.37 23.67 -2.66
CA ILE A 210 -17.29 22.53 -1.75
C ILE A 210 -18.36 21.52 -2.14
N ALA A 211 -17.95 20.30 -2.48
CA ALA A 211 -18.86 19.23 -2.88
C ALA A 211 -18.48 17.89 -2.24
N ALA A 212 -19.49 17.09 -1.87
CA ALA A 212 -19.29 15.72 -1.46
C ALA A 212 -18.94 14.86 -2.68
N GLU A 213 -18.05 13.90 -2.49
CA GLU A 213 -17.63 13.00 -3.56
C GLU A 213 -18.00 11.55 -3.26
N ALA A 214 -18.30 10.80 -4.31
CA ALA A 214 -18.60 9.39 -4.21
C ALA A 214 -17.41 8.60 -3.66
N MET A 215 -17.71 7.57 -2.86
CA MET A 215 -16.76 6.72 -2.18
C MET A 215 -16.85 5.29 -2.69
N LEU A 216 -15.72 4.58 -2.68
CA LEU A 216 -15.60 3.17 -2.99
C LEU A 216 -15.48 2.36 -1.70
N ASP A 217 -16.19 1.23 -1.62
CA ASP A 217 -15.99 0.27 -0.52
C ASP A 217 -14.58 -0.31 -0.58
N VAL A 218 -13.88 -0.34 0.58
CA VAL A 218 -12.53 -0.90 0.71
C VAL A 218 -12.47 -2.38 0.32
N ALA A 219 -13.56 -3.13 0.42
CA ALA A 219 -13.63 -4.51 -0.02
C ALA A 219 -13.37 -4.66 -1.53
N ARG A 220 -13.76 -3.66 -2.35
CA ARG A 220 -13.47 -3.65 -3.80
C ARG A 220 -11.99 -3.44 -4.06
N VAL A 221 -11.34 -2.59 -3.26
CA VAL A 221 -9.88 -2.40 -3.31
C VAL A 221 -9.17 -3.70 -2.93
N ALA A 222 -9.59 -4.34 -1.86
CA ALA A 222 -9.02 -5.61 -1.41
C ALA A 222 -9.14 -6.72 -2.48
N GLY A 223 -10.30 -6.84 -3.14
CA GLY A 223 -10.49 -7.77 -4.25
C GLY A 223 -9.55 -7.49 -5.43
N ALA A 224 -9.34 -6.21 -5.78
CA ALA A 224 -8.40 -5.83 -6.84
C ALA A 224 -6.94 -6.17 -6.48
N VAL A 225 -6.51 -5.93 -5.24
CA VAL A 225 -5.18 -6.30 -4.76
C VAL A 225 -4.98 -7.82 -4.78
N VAL A 226 -5.98 -8.59 -4.34
CA VAL A 226 -5.94 -10.07 -4.41
C VAL A 226 -5.84 -10.53 -5.86
N HIS A 227 -6.59 -9.93 -6.79
CA HIS A 227 -6.49 -10.23 -8.22
C HIS A 227 -5.07 -9.98 -8.75
N MET A 228 -4.51 -8.81 -8.49
CA MET A 228 -3.12 -8.49 -8.90
C MET A 228 -2.12 -9.49 -8.29
N ALA A 229 -2.31 -9.86 -7.01
CA ALA A 229 -1.44 -10.78 -6.28
C ALA A 229 -1.53 -12.23 -6.78
N ALA A 230 -2.68 -12.63 -7.34
CA ALA A 230 -2.92 -13.99 -7.82
C ALA A 230 -2.30 -14.28 -9.19
N LEU A 231 -1.96 -13.26 -9.98
CA LEU A 231 -1.37 -13.44 -11.30
C LEU A 231 -0.01 -14.16 -11.20
N PRO A 232 0.31 -15.04 -12.16
CA PRO A 232 1.64 -15.61 -12.27
C PRO A 232 2.69 -14.53 -12.53
N LEU A 233 3.97 -14.78 -12.22
CA LEU A 233 5.00 -13.73 -12.25
C LEU A 233 5.36 -13.25 -13.66
N GLU A 234 5.07 -14.06 -14.70
CA GLU A 234 5.21 -13.63 -16.10
C GLU A 234 4.15 -12.59 -16.54
N ALA A 235 3.07 -12.44 -15.76
CA ALA A 235 2.02 -11.46 -16.01
C ALA A 235 2.00 -10.38 -14.92
N ASN A 236 1.98 -9.12 -15.31
CA ASN A 236 1.96 -8.00 -14.37
C ASN A 236 0.91 -6.96 -14.74
N VAL A 237 0.07 -6.59 -13.79
CA VAL A 237 -0.71 -5.36 -13.87
C VAL A 237 0.22 -4.21 -13.51
N GLN A 238 0.76 -3.53 -14.53
CA GLN A 238 1.71 -2.43 -14.32
C GLN A 238 1.06 -1.23 -13.64
N PHE A 239 -0.16 -0.85 -14.09
CA PHE A 239 -0.98 0.19 -13.48
C PHE A 239 -2.45 -0.22 -13.53
N MET A 240 -3.15 0.02 -12.43
CA MET A 240 -4.60 -0.15 -12.31
C MET A 240 -5.19 1.07 -11.64
N THR A 241 -6.18 1.71 -12.25
CA THR A 241 -6.97 2.78 -11.62
C THR A 241 -8.32 2.22 -11.17
N LEU A 242 -8.62 2.33 -9.88
CA LEU A 242 -9.88 1.87 -9.28
C LEU A 242 -10.53 2.99 -8.49
N MET A 243 -11.77 3.35 -8.87
CA MET A 243 -12.47 4.49 -8.27
C MET A 243 -13.99 4.26 -8.26
N ALA A 244 -14.71 5.03 -7.44
CA ALA A 244 -16.17 5.05 -7.50
C ALA A 244 -16.62 5.65 -8.85
N THR A 245 -17.60 5.03 -9.50
CA THR A 245 -18.07 5.44 -10.83
C THR A 245 -18.50 6.90 -10.90
N LYS A 246 -19.11 7.41 -9.84
CA LYS A 246 -19.59 8.80 -9.76
C LYS A 246 -18.57 9.79 -9.19
N MET A 247 -17.32 9.35 -8.93
CA MET A 247 -16.27 10.22 -8.46
C MET A 247 -15.77 11.11 -9.60
N PRO A 248 -15.62 12.44 -9.40
CA PRO A 248 -15.10 13.32 -10.43
C PRO A 248 -13.60 13.05 -10.63
N PHE A 249 -13.21 12.75 -11.88
CA PHE A 249 -11.82 12.52 -12.30
C PHE A 249 -11.63 12.92 -13.76
N VAL A 250 -12.19 12.16 -14.71
CA VAL A 250 -12.26 12.55 -16.12
C VAL A 250 -13.28 13.67 -16.26
N GLY A 251 -12.94 14.72 -17.04
CA GLY A 251 -13.80 15.89 -17.20
C GLY A 251 -13.82 16.84 -15.98
N ARG A 252 -12.93 16.66 -15.01
CA ARG A 252 -12.68 17.64 -13.96
C ARG A 252 -11.91 18.80 -14.58
N GLY A 253 -12.59 19.92 -14.80
CA GLY A 253 -12.03 21.14 -15.34
C GLY A 253 -12.41 22.34 -14.50
#